data_5b314337d40dd5b5fc29eb7f62a33d82
#
_entry.id   5b314337d40dd5b5fc29eb7f62a33d82
#
_cell.length_a   1.000
_cell.length_b   1.000
_cell.length_c   1.000
_cell.angle_alpha   90.00
_cell.angle_beta   90.00
_cell.angle_gamma   90.00
#
_symmetry.space_group_name_H-M   'P 1'
#
loop_
_entity.id
_entity.type
_entity.pdbx_description
1 polymer ?
#
loop_
_entity_poly.entity_id
_entity_poly.type
_entity_poly.pdbx_seq_one_letter_code
_entity_poly.pdbx_strand_id
1 'polypeptide(L)'
;YVAGKKELIENCAYRLTSPGLGKEVGASLGVMQSFYQGFFMAPTVVCGALKGAVFAANIYEKIGYSVVPNASESRHDIIQAVTFGSADGVIAFCQGIQAAAPVDSYVTPEPWAMPGYDSEVIMAAGAFVQGSSIELSADGPIKPPYAVYFQGGLTWQHAKLGILKSLQSLIDAGVIDRSKLQSL
;
A
#
# COMPACT_ATOMS: atom_id res chain seq x y z
N TYR A 1 -19.80 7.67 -6.66
CA TYR A 1 -21.25 7.65 -6.92
C TYR A 1 -21.66 6.33 -7.54
N VAL A 2 -22.82 5.80 -7.13
CA VAL A 2 -23.45 4.62 -7.70
C VAL A 2 -24.80 5.06 -8.26
N ALA A 3 -25.09 4.70 -9.50
CA ALA A 3 -26.35 5.02 -10.16
C ALA A 3 -27.01 3.75 -10.70
N GLY A 4 -28.34 3.66 -10.63
CA GLY A 4 -29.08 2.51 -11.09
C GLY A 4 -30.52 2.47 -10.58
N LYS A 5 -31.13 1.27 -10.55
CA LYS A 5 -32.47 1.10 -10.01
C LYS A 5 -32.50 1.44 -8.52
N LYS A 6 -33.50 2.18 -8.07
CA LYS A 6 -33.66 2.69 -6.69
C LYS A 6 -33.37 1.62 -5.63
N GLU A 7 -34.02 0.48 -5.74
CA GLU A 7 -33.87 -0.63 -4.77
C GLU A 7 -32.42 -1.12 -4.64
N LEU A 8 -31.72 -1.26 -5.77
CA LEU A 8 -30.31 -1.67 -5.77
C LEU A 8 -29.40 -0.60 -5.17
N ILE A 9 -29.68 0.67 -5.48
CA ILE A 9 -28.91 1.79 -4.92
C ILE A 9 -29.10 1.92 -3.41
N GLU A 10 -30.32 1.72 -2.92
CA GLU A 10 -30.59 1.71 -1.48
C GLU A 10 -29.84 0.58 -0.77
N ASN A 11 -29.83 -0.61 -1.33
CA ASN A 11 -29.06 -1.74 -0.80
C ASN A 11 -27.54 -1.47 -0.82
N CYS A 12 -27.02 -0.88 -1.88
CA CYS A 12 -25.61 -0.44 -1.93
C CYS A 12 -25.31 0.61 -0.85
N ALA A 13 -26.20 1.58 -0.65
CA ALA A 13 -26.03 2.62 0.34
C ALA A 13 -25.93 2.04 1.77
N TYR A 14 -26.77 1.06 2.12
CA TYR A 14 -26.66 0.38 3.40
C TYR A 14 -25.34 -0.35 3.58
N ARG A 15 -24.85 -1.02 2.54
CA ARG A 15 -23.58 -1.76 2.58
C ARG A 15 -22.36 -0.83 2.66
N LEU A 16 -22.45 0.35 2.07
CA LEU A 16 -21.37 1.34 2.03
C LEU A 16 -21.41 2.34 3.21
N THR A 17 -22.41 2.25 4.07
CA THR A 17 -22.49 3.09 5.27
C THR A 17 -21.46 2.62 6.29
N SER A 18 -20.54 3.51 6.65
CA SER A 18 -19.59 3.28 7.74
C SER A 18 -20.28 3.53 9.10
N PRO A 19 -19.86 2.86 10.18
CA PRO A 19 -20.36 3.15 11.52
C PRO A 19 -20.24 4.64 11.85
N GLY A 20 -21.36 5.27 12.23
CA GLY A 20 -21.42 6.68 12.59
C GLY A 20 -21.57 7.67 11.43
N LEU A 21 -21.56 7.21 10.17
CA LEU A 21 -21.77 8.05 9.00
C LEU A 21 -22.92 7.49 8.14
N GLY A 22 -23.99 8.22 8.04
CA GLY A 22 -25.09 7.91 7.12
C GLY A 22 -24.71 8.25 5.67
N LYS A 23 -25.37 7.60 4.73
CA LYS A 23 -25.16 7.78 3.28
C LYS A 23 -25.38 9.22 2.77
N GLU A 24 -26.19 9.99 3.45
CA GLU A 24 -26.53 11.37 3.08
C GLU A 24 -25.52 12.40 3.59
N VAL A 25 -24.66 12.04 4.54
CA VAL A 25 -23.79 12.99 5.24
C VAL A 25 -22.84 13.69 4.28
N GLY A 26 -22.24 12.97 3.36
CA GLY A 26 -21.31 13.54 2.39
C GLY A 26 -21.96 14.62 1.52
N ALA A 27 -23.16 14.39 1.03
CA ALA A 27 -23.90 15.35 0.22
C ALA A 27 -24.38 16.56 1.03
N SER A 28 -24.87 16.33 2.27
CA SER A 28 -25.39 17.39 3.14
C SER A 28 -24.30 18.28 3.74
N LEU A 29 -23.05 17.82 3.78
CA LEU A 29 -21.91 18.61 4.26
C LEU A 29 -21.26 19.52 3.19
N GLY A 30 -21.83 19.62 2.00
CA GLY A 30 -21.29 20.48 0.96
C GLY A 30 -19.94 20.07 0.38
N VAL A 31 -19.57 18.80 0.51
CA VAL A 31 -18.26 18.26 0.06
C VAL A 31 -18.18 18.01 -1.45
N MET A 32 -19.19 18.38 -2.21
CA MET A 32 -19.28 18.13 -3.65
C MET A 32 -18.11 18.73 -4.42
N GLN A 33 -17.69 19.95 -4.08
CA GLN A 33 -16.55 20.59 -4.74
C GLN A 33 -15.26 19.81 -4.51
N SER A 34 -14.98 19.43 -3.28
CA SER A 34 -13.81 18.61 -2.92
C SER A 34 -13.86 17.25 -3.61
N PHE A 35 -15.06 16.69 -3.75
CA PHE A 35 -15.26 15.41 -4.44
C PHE A 35 -14.95 15.53 -5.94
N TYR A 36 -15.44 16.56 -6.63
CA TYR A 36 -15.11 16.80 -8.02
C TYR A 36 -13.62 17.08 -8.23
N GLN A 37 -13.02 17.82 -7.32
CA GLN A 37 -11.58 18.07 -7.32
C GLN A 37 -10.77 16.78 -7.20
N GLY A 38 -11.13 15.92 -6.25
CA GLY A 38 -10.54 14.60 -6.09
C GLY A 38 -10.72 13.73 -7.33
N PHE A 39 -11.90 13.75 -7.92
CA PHE A 39 -12.21 13.00 -9.14
C PHE A 39 -11.34 13.45 -10.32
N PHE A 40 -11.10 14.75 -10.43
CA PHE A 40 -10.24 15.34 -11.47
C PHE A 40 -8.77 14.96 -11.28
N MET A 41 -8.30 14.92 -10.02
CA MET A 41 -6.91 14.59 -9.67
C MET A 41 -6.61 13.08 -9.65
N ALA A 42 -7.62 12.24 -9.47
CA ALA A 42 -7.45 10.80 -9.29
C ALA A 42 -6.63 10.11 -10.39
N PRO A 43 -6.81 10.40 -11.69
CA PRO A 43 -6.01 9.75 -12.74
C PRO A 43 -4.51 9.99 -12.56
N THR A 44 -4.09 11.19 -12.17
CA THR A 44 -2.68 11.53 -11.95
C THR A 44 -2.12 10.79 -10.73
N VAL A 45 -2.88 10.75 -9.63
CA VAL A 45 -2.48 10.07 -8.39
C VAL A 45 -2.39 8.56 -8.61
N VAL A 46 -3.40 7.97 -9.24
CA VAL A 46 -3.41 6.52 -9.54
C VAL A 46 -2.28 6.15 -10.51
N CYS A 47 -2.03 6.97 -11.52
CA CYS A 47 -0.90 6.76 -12.43
C CYS A 47 0.44 6.76 -11.69
N GLY A 48 0.62 7.67 -10.73
CA GLY A 48 1.81 7.71 -9.87
C GLY A 48 1.98 6.43 -9.02
N ALA A 49 0.89 5.98 -8.41
CA ALA A 49 0.87 4.74 -7.62
C ALA A 49 1.16 3.50 -8.49
N LEU A 50 0.57 3.41 -9.68
CA LEU A 50 0.86 2.33 -10.64
C LEU A 50 2.33 2.32 -11.06
N LYS A 51 2.92 3.48 -11.35
CA LYS A 51 4.36 3.58 -11.65
C LYS A 51 5.22 3.12 -10.47
N GLY A 52 4.83 3.47 -9.26
CA GLY A 52 5.50 3.02 -8.03
C GLY A 52 5.44 1.51 -7.87
N ALA A 53 4.27 0.90 -8.09
CA ALA A 53 4.08 -0.54 -8.04
C ALA A 53 4.90 -1.29 -9.10
N VAL A 54 4.91 -0.79 -10.36
CA VAL A 54 5.76 -1.35 -11.42
C VAL A 54 7.24 -1.23 -11.08
N PHE A 55 7.66 -0.11 -10.51
CA PHE A 55 9.04 0.08 -10.08
C PHE A 55 9.42 -0.92 -8.98
N ALA A 56 8.55 -1.13 -7.98
CA ALA A 56 8.75 -2.13 -6.94
C ALA A 56 8.89 -3.55 -7.53
N ALA A 57 7.96 -3.94 -8.42
CA ALA A 57 8.01 -5.21 -9.11
C ALA A 57 9.35 -5.41 -9.85
N ASN A 58 9.76 -4.43 -10.65
CA ASN A 58 11.03 -4.51 -11.40
C ASN A 58 12.25 -4.71 -10.50
N ILE A 59 12.33 -3.96 -9.40
CA ILE A 59 13.46 -4.06 -8.47
C ILE A 59 13.49 -5.43 -7.80
N TYR A 60 12.39 -5.86 -7.19
CA TYR A 60 12.36 -7.08 -6.40
C TYR A 60 12.43 -8.34 -7.27
N GLU A 61 11.82 -8.34 -8.45
CA GLU A 61 11.92 -9.43 -9.41
C GLU A 61 13.36 -9.61 -9.90
N LYS A 62 14.07 -8.53 -10.26
CA LYS A 62 15.46 -8.58 -10.71
C LYS A 62 16.43 -9.11 -9.66
N ILE A 63 16.18 -8.84 -8.39
CA ILE A 63 17.00 -9.37 -7.29
C ILE A 63 16.54 -10.75 -6.82
N GLY A 64 15.56 -11.35 -7.49
CA GLY A 64 15.18 -12.76 -7.35
C GLY A 64 14.02 -13.06 -6.41
N TYR A 65 13.21 -12.07 -6.04
CA TYR A 65 11.99 -12.29 -5.26
C TYR A 65 10.78 -12.56 -6.16
N SER A 66 9.84 -13.34 -5.66
CA SER A 66 8.53 -13.51 -6.30
C SER A 66 7.67 -12.28 -6.08
N VAL A 67 7.10 -11.76 -7.16
CA VAL A 67 6.25 -10.57 -7.17
C VAL A 67 4.94 -10.83 -7.89
N VAL A 68 3.86 -10.25 -7.42
CA VAL A 68 2.52 -10.37 -8.03
C VAL A 68 1.81 -9.01 -7.97
N PRO A 69 1.36 -8.49 -9.12
CA PRO A 69 1.69 -8.90 -10.48
C PRO A 69 3.17 -8.67 -10.80
N ASN A 70 3.71 -9.35 -11.81
CA ASN A 70 5.07 -9.06 -12.27
C ASN A 70 5.14 -7.72 -13.02
N ALA A 71 6.35 -7.27 -13.32
CA ALA A 71 6.57 -5.94 -13.89
C ALA A 71 5.93 -5.73 -15.28
N SER A 72 5.69 -6.81 -16.02
CA SER A 72 5.13 -6.78 -17.38
C SER A 72 3.64 -7.09 -17.46
N GLU A 73 3.03 -7.55 -16.36
CA GLU A 73 1.60 -7.86 -16.32
C GLU A 73 0.74 -6.61 -16.30
N SER A 74 -0.44 -6.71 -16.91
CA SER A 74 -1.48 -5.68 -16.81
C SER A 74 -1.95 -5.56 -15.37
N ARG A 75 -2.07 -4.32 -14.90
CA ARG A 75 -2.49 -4.03 -13.52
C ARG A 75 -3.91 -3.51 -13.47
N HIS A 76 -4.64 -3.96 -12.47
CA HIS A 76 -6.03 -3.58 -12.22
C HIS A 76 -6.21 -2.84 -10.90
N ASP A 77 -5.13 -2.76 -10.10
CA ASP A 77 -5.06 -2.01 -8.84
C ASP A 77 -3.64 -1.45 -8.63
N ILE A 78 -3.44 -0.75 -7.52
CA ILE A 78 -2.17 -0.10 -7.16
C ILE A 78 -1.31 -0.94 -6.20
N ILE A 79 -1.72 -2.17 -5.89
CA ILE A 79 -1.06 -3.02 -4.90
C ILE A 79 0.05 -3.83 -5.57
N GLN A 80 1.18 -3.95 -4.89
CA GLN A 80 2.28 -4.82 -5.25
C GLN A 80 2.56 -5.80 -4.13
N ALA A 81 2.36 -7.08 -4.39
CA ALA A 81 2.82 -8.13 -3.48
C ALA A 81 4.27 -8.50 -3.78
N VAL A 82 5.06 -8.69 -2.72
CA VAL A 82 6.44 -9.19 -2.79
C VAL A 82 6.60 -10.28 -1.73
N THR A 83 7.08 -11.46 -2.11
CA THR A 83 7.27 -12.59 -1.21
C THR A 83 8.74 -12.70 -0.82
N PHE A 84 9.04 -12.52 0.46
CA PHE A 84 10.42 -12.57 0.99
C PHE A 84 10.83 -13.96 1.48
N GLY A 85 9.87 -14.82 1.85
CA GLY A 85 10.15 -16.15 2.38
C GLY A 85 10.64 -16.18 3.84
N SER A 86 10.73 -15.03 4.52
CA SER A 86 11.13 -14.91 5.92
C SER A 86 10.40 -13.77 6.62
N ALA A 87 10.23 -13.90 7.94
CA ALA A 87 9.66 -12.84 8.77
C ALA A 87 10.53 -11.56 8.73
N ASP A 88 11.85 -11.74 8.82
CA ASP A 88 12.78 -10.62 8.80
C ASP A 88 12.67 -9.78 7.52
N GLY A 89 12.39 -10.44 6.38
CA GLY A 89 12.15 -9.75 5.11
C GLY A 89 10.88 -8.88 5.15
N VAL A 90 9.79 -9.41 5.71
CA VAL A 90 8.54 -8.65 5.87
C VAL A 90 8.75 -7.45 6.79
N ILE A 91 9.40 -7.66 7.93
CA ILE A 91 9.66 -6.63 8.94
C ILE A 91 10.55 -5.53 8.35
N ALA A 92 11.70 -5.91 7.80
CA ALA A 92 12.65 -4.94 7.25
C ALA A 92 12.07 -4.13 6.09
N PHE A 93 11.27 -4.76 5.21
CA PHE A 93 10.56 -4.05 4.15
C PHE A 93 9.63 -2.99 4.73
N CYS A 94 8.76 -3.35 5.66
CA CYS A 94 7.80 -2.43 6.28
C CYS A 94 8.50 -1.29 7.03
N GLN A 95 9.58 -1.57 7.76
CA GLN A 95 10.39 -0.54 8.42
C GLN A 95 10.99 0.45 7.44
N GLY A 96 11.49 -0.03 6.30
CA GLY A 96 12.00 0.84 5.24
C GLY A 96 10.92 1.71 4.60
N ILE A 97 9.72 1.18 4.37
CA ILE A 97 8.58 1.97 3.90
C ILE A 97 8.17 3.02 4.93
N GLN A 98 8.11 2.66 6.23
CA GLN A 98 7.82 3.62 7.31
C GLN A 98 8.83 4.77 7.34
N ALA A 99 10.11 4.48 7.16
CA ALA A 99 11.16 5.51 7.13
C ALA A 99 11.05 6.48 5.94
N ALA A 100 10.19 6.20 4.97
CA ALA A 100 9.87 7.10 3.86
C ALA A 100 8.51 7.79 4.01
N ALA A 101 7.77 7.51 5.07
CA ALA A 101 6.47 8.14 5.30
C ALA A 101 6.61 9.66 5.46
N PRO A 102 5.65 10.45 4.96
CA PRO A 102 5.67 11.91 5.12
C PRO A 102 5.41 12.34 6.57
N VAL A 103 4.75 11.48 7.33
CA VAL A 103 4.45 11.67 8.76
C VAL A 103 4.95 10.44 9.50
N ASP A 104 5.45 10.65 10.73
CA ASP A 104 5.90 9.58 11.63
C ASP A 104 7.03 8.68 11.07
N SER A 105 7.87 9.21 10.18
CA SER A 105 9.00 8.46 9.59
C SER A 105 10.04 8.01 10.61
N TYR A 106 10.02 8.53 11.83
CA TYR A 106 10.88 8.16 12.95
C TYR A 106 10.36 6.94 13.73
N VAL A 107 9.12 6.52 13.49
CA VAL A 107 8.54 5.34 14.13
C VAL A 107 9.11 4.08 13.50
N THR A 108 9.45 3.11 14.32
CA THR A 108 9.86 1.78 13.86
C THR A 108 8.67 0.83 14.06
N PRO A 109 8.00 0.39 13.00
CA PRO A 109 6.90 -0.56 13.13
C PRO A 109 7.42 -1.93 13.55
N GLU A 110 6.62 -2.61 14.37
CA GLU A 110 6.88 -3.97 14.84
C GLU A 110 5.65 -4.84 14.60
N PRO A 111 5.83 -6.16 14.46
CA PRO A 111 4.71 -7.10 14.42
C PRO A 111 3.88 -7.04 15.70
N TRP A 112 2.58 -7.19 15.57
CA TRP A 112 1.66 -7.24 16.70
C TRP A 112 0.46 -8.13 16.41
N ALA A 113 -0.15 -8.65 17.47
CA ALA A 113 -1.34 -9.48 17.39
C ALA A 113 -2.57 -8.60 17.17
N MET A 114 -3.06 -8.57 15.95
CA MET A 114 -4.24 -7.79 15.57
C MET A 114 -5.50 -8.64 15.69
N PRO A 115 -6.56 -8.16 16.35
CA PRO A 115 -7.83 -8.88 16.43
C PRO A 115 -8.39 -9.23 15.04
N GLY A 116 -8.80 -10.48 14.85
CA GLY A 116 -9.33 -10.99 13.59
C GLY A 116 -8.31 -11.60 12.66
N TYR A 117 -7.04 -11.58 13.01
CA TYR A 117 -5.96 -12.28 12.29
C TYR A 117 -5.47 -13.49 13.08
N ASP A 118 -5.09 -14.55 12.37
CA ASP A 118 -4.56 -15.81 12.93
C ASP A 118 -3.02 -15.80 13.09
N SER A 119 -2.38 -14.70 12.74
CA SER A 119 -0.94 -14.45 12.90
C SER A 119 -0.70 -13.00 13.25
N GLU A 120 0.47 -12.70 13.79
CA GLU A 120 0.91 -11.32 13.90
C GLU A 120 0.97 -10.66 12.52
N VAL A 121 0.73 -9.37 12.48
CA VAL A 121 0.83 -8.53 11.30
C VAL A 121 1.74 -7.35 11.59
N ILE A 122 2.42 -6.86 10.57
CA ILE A 122 3.13 -5.58 10.62
C ILE A 122 2.46 -4.60 9.67
N MET A 123 2.30 -3.37 10.11
CA MET A 123 1.73 -2.27 9.32
C MET A 123 2.68 -1.09 9.35
N ALA A 124 2.84 -0.43 8.20
CA ALA A 124 3.75 0.69 8.04
C ALA A 124 3.10 1.84 7.29
N ALA A 125 3.51 3.05 7.63
CA ALA A 125 3.10 4.29 6.99
C ALA A 125 1.56 4.44 6.96
N GLY A 126 0.97 4.74 5.81
CA GLY A 126 -0.46 4.94 5.66
C GLY A 126 -1.36 3.75 6.01
N ALA A 127 -0.81 2.55 6.23
CA ALA A 127 -1.58 1.37 6.63
C ALA A 127 -2.30 1.54 7.97
N PHE A 128 -1.80 2.42 8.85
CA PHE A 128 -2.45 2.75 10.12
C PHE A 128 -3.53 3.84 9.99
N VAL A 129 -3.56 4.55 8.88
CA VAL A 129 -4.48 5.67 8.68
C VAL A 129 -5.65 5.21 7.85
N GLN A 130 -6.79 5.04 8.48
CA GLN A 130 -7.99 4.56 7.83
C GLN A 130 -8.39 5.45 6.65
N GLY A 131 -8.53 4.85 5.47
CA GLY A 131 -8.96 5.55 4.26
C GLY A 131 -7.87 6.28 3.47
N SER A 132 -6.60 6.22 3.89
CA SER A 132 -5.49 6.88 3.19
C SER A 132 -4.75 5.93 2.23
N SER A 133 -5.48 5.16 1.46
CA SER A 133 -4.95 4.15 0.53
C SER A 133 -4.08 4.71 -0.61
N ILE A 134 -4.04 6.02 -0.80
CA ILE A 134 -3.16 6.71 -1.77
C ILE A 134 -1.84 7.15 -1.16
N GLU A 135 -1.71 7.17 0.16
CA GLU A 135 -0.43 7.38 0.82
C GLU A 135 0.47 6.15 0.66
N LEU A 136 1.76 6.38 0.87
CA LEU A 136 2.71 5.28 0.95
C LEU A 136 2.30 4.34 2.09
N SER A 137 2.12 3.07 1.81
CA SER A 137 1.80 2.08 2.83
C SER A 137 2.36 0.71 2.51
N ALA A 138 2.61 -0.06 3.56
CA ALA A 138 2.96 -1.46 3.46
C ALA A 138 2.43 -2.21 4.67
N ASP A 139 2.01 -3.43 4.44
CA ASP A 139 1.60 -4.35 5.49
C ASP A 139 1.89 -5.78 5.07
N GLY A 140 1.93 -6.68 6.04
CA GLY A 140 2.09 -8.09 5.78
C GLY A 140 1.88 -8.95 7.02
N PRO A 141 1.33 -10.16 6.86
CA PRO A 141 1.22 -11.14 7.93
C PRO A 141 2.58 -11.80 8.19
N ILE A 142 2.90 -12.03 9.46
CA ILE A 142 4.11 -12.76 9.86
C ILE A 142 3.83 -14.26 9.84
N LYS A 143 3.59 -14.76 8.64
CA LYS A 143 3.37 -16.19 8.36
C LYS A 143 3.76 -16.55 6.93
N PRO A 144 4.10 -17.80 6.64
CA PRO A 144 4.36 -18.24 5.27
C PRO A 144 3.19 -17.90 4.33
N PRO A 145 3.47 -17.48 3.08
CA PRO A 145 4.78 -17.41 2.43
C PRO A 145 5.61 -16.16 2.75
N TYR A 146 5.24 -15.34 3.74
CA TYR A 146 5.91 -14.09 4.13
C TYR A 146 5.87 -13.05 3.00
N ALA A 147 4.67 -12.70 2.59
CA ALA A 147 4.42 -11.70 1.59
C ALA A 147 4.08 -10.35 2.23
N VAL A 148 4.56 -9.28 1.62
CA VAL A 148 4.16 -7.90 1.92
C VAL A 148 3.29 -7.36 0.80
N TYR A 149 2.42 -6.43 1.15
CA TYR A 149 1.56 -5.69 0.23
C TYR A 149 1.93 -4.21 0.31
N PHE A 150 2.49 -3.71 -0.77
CA PHE A 150 2.91 -2.32 -0.92
C PHE A 150 1.95 -1.58 -1.83
N GLN A 151 1.63 -0.34 -1.48
CA GLN A 151 0.83 0.52 -2.33
C GLN A 151 1.11 2.01 -2.09
N GLY A 152 0.66 2.81 -3.02
CA GLY A 152 0.55 4.24 -2.87
C GLY A 152 1.81 5.02 -3.20
N GLY A 153 1.91 6.11 -2.48
CA GLY A 153 2.80 7.20 -2.77
C GLY A 153 2.02 8.36 -3.40
N LEU A 154 2.04 9.53 -2.77
CA LEU A 154 1.38 10.75 -3.27
C LEU A 154 1.87 11.15 -4.66
N THR A 155 3.11 10.80 -4.95
CA THR A 155 3.73 10.93 -6.26
C THR A 155 4.56 9.69 -6.55
N TRP A 156 4.85 9.46 -7.81
CA TRP A 156 5.74 8.37 -8.20
C TRP A 156 7.14 8.49 -7.57
N GLN A 157 7.64 9.71 -7.38
CA GLN A 157 8.92 9.96 -6.73
C GLN A 157 8.92 9.55 -5.26
N HIS A 158 7.80 9.77 -4.57
CA HIS A 158 7.62 9.31 -3.19
C HIS A 158 7.58 7.77 -3.11
N ALA A 159 6.84 7.12 -3.99
CA ALA A 159 6.84 5.66 -4.09
C ALA A 159 8.26 5.11 -4.33
N LYS A 160 9.01 5.71 -5.25
CA LYS A 160 10.42 5.38 -5.52
C LYS A 160 11.28 5.51 -4.27
N LEU A 161 11.15 6.61 -3.52
CA LEU A 161 11.87 6.80 -2.26
C LEU A 161 11.55 5.68 -1.26
N GLY A 162 10.28 5.32 -1.12
CA GLY A 162 9.84 4.22 -0.25
C GLY A 162 10.50 2.90 -0.62
N ILE A 163 10.50 2.54 -1.89
CA ILE A 163 11.14 1.31 -2.37
C ILE A 163 12.65 1.34 -2.18
N LEU A 164 13.32 2.45 -2.39
CA LEU A 164 14.77 2.55 -2.13
C LEU A 164 15.10 2.46 -0.64
N LYS A 165 14.26 3.02 0.23
CA LYS A 165 14.38 2.90 1.68
C LYS A 165 14.13 1.47 2.16
N SER A 166 13.12 0.78 1.60
CA SER A 166 12.86 -0.62 1.92
C SER A 166 14.02 -1.53 1.48
N LEU A 167 14.59 -1.26 0.32
CA LEU A 167 15.77 -1.99 -0.17
C LEU A 167 16.98 -1.78 0.77
N GLN A 168 17.23 -0.55 1.21
CA GLN A 168 18.29 -0.26 2.17
C GLN A 168 18.06 -1.00 3.50
N SER A 169 16.83 -0.95 4.02
CA SER A 169 16.47 -1.65 5.26
C SER A 169 16.69 -3.17 5.17
N LEU A 170 16.33 -3.78 4.03
CA LEU A 170 16.55 -5.21 3.77
C LEU A 170 18.05 -5.57 3.72
N ILE A 171 18.88 -4.68 3.18
CA ILE A 171 20.34 -4.85 3.17
C ILE A 171 20.91 -4.74 4.58
N ASP A 172 20.48 -3.72 5.33
CA ASP A 172 20.97 -3.47 6.70
C ASP A 172 20.55 -4.60 7.65
N ALA A 173 19.40 -5.22 7.40
CA ALA A 173 18.93 -6.42 8.12
C ALA A 173 19.60 -7.72 7.65
N GLY A 174 20.46 -7.69 6.64
CA GLY A 174 21.14 -8.88 6.10
C GLY A 174 20.24 -9.83 5.29
N VAL A 175 19.03 -9.40 4.94
CA VAL A 175 18.09 -10.19 4.12
C VAL A 175 18.51 -10.20 2.65
N ILE A 176 19.08 -9.09 2.18
CA ILE A 176 19.59 -8.95 0.82
C ILE A 176 21.10 -8.73 0.85
N ASP A 177 21.85 -9.57 0.14
CA ASP A 177 23.27 -9.32 -0.10
C ASP A 177 23.44 -8.21 -1.14
N ARG A 178 24.36 -7.27 -0.87
CA ARG A 178 24.69 -6.16 -1.79
C ARG A 178 25.16 -6.62 -3.15
N SER A 179 25.72 -7.82 -3.26
CA SER A 179 26.15 -8.37 -4.55
C SER A 179 24.99 -8.55 -5.53
N LYS A 180 23.76 -8.81 -5.02
CA LYS A 180 22.56 -8.92 -5.86
C LYS A 180 22.16 -7.60 -6.53
N LEU A 181 22.64 -6.46 -6.01
CA LEU A 181 22.35 -5.16 -6.61
C LEU A 181 23.16 -4.87 -7.87
N GLN A 182 24.21 -5.63 -8.14
CA GLN A 182 25.02 -5.47 -9.34
C GLN A 182 24.25 -5.84 -10.63
N SER A 183 23.10 -6.50 -10.47
CA SER A 183 22.20 -6.88 -11.58
C SER A 183 21.10 -5.84 -11.87
N LEU A 184 21.01 -4.77 -11.08
CA LEU A 184 20.06 -3.68 -11.29
C LEU A 184 20.60 -2.63 -12.24
#